data_cc6b514965ea389d7408dbf4e1e293b7
#
_entry.id   cc6b514965ea389d7408dbf4e1e293b7
#
_cell.length_a   1.000
_cell.length_b   1.000
_cell.length_c   1.000
_cell.angle_alpha   90.00
_cell.angle_beta   90.00
_cell.angle_gamma   90.00
#
_symmetry.space_group_name_H-M   'P 1'
#
loop_
_entity.id
_entity.type
_entity.pdbx_description
1 polymer ?
#
loop_
_entity_poly.entity_id
_entity_poly.type
_entity_poly.pdbx_seq_one_letter_code
_entity_poly.pdbx_strand_id
1 'polypeptide(L)'
;FGRYYSTNSDVSGMRQLLKTARNNRNVQAKLQAMLDTAGFTEEDYVEQMALAGSNVSIPISFVVAVEYRLTDDYADVSVPVDAIEERGGAAIFRIQLLRSFGAAGTEENGYMVVPNGDGSIIYLNNGKTNATNYNQYIYGIDPLAADYTVVESASNATMALYGMHTENSTILATIEAGAPLASVTAGISGKVNSYNYVYTSFVIRGSE
;
A
#
# COMPACT_ATOMS: atom_id res chain seq x y z
N PHE A 1 13.46 20.36 -28.28
CA PHE A 1 14.84 20.56 -27.83
C PHE A 1 15.64 21.41 -28.85
N GLY A 2 15.65 21.15 -30.15
CA GLY A 2 16.44 21.87 -31.16
C GLY A 2 16.21 23.39 -31.29
N ARG A 3 15.14 23.95 -30.75
CA ARG A 3 14.89 25.42 -30.75
C ARG A 3 15.46 26.13 -29.53
N TYR A 4 15.92 25.41 -28.53
CA TYR A 4 16.39 25.99 -27.27
C TYR A 4 17.89 25.85 -27.04
N TYR A 5 18.62 25.28 -27.98
CA TYR A 5 20.06 25.02 -27.92
C TYR A 5 20.84 25.71 -29.01
N SER A 6 20.71 26.99 -29.19
CA SER A 6 21.46 27.57 -30.30
C SER A 6 22.55 28.54 -29.94
N THR A 7 22.76 28.93 -28.70
CA THR A 7 23.96 29.72 -28.33
C THR A 7 24.24 29.72 -26.82
N ASN A 8 25.49 30.02 -26.43
CA ASN A 8 25.97 30.09 -25.03
C ASN A 8 25.21 31.07 -24.10
N SER A 9 24.28 31.84 -24.62
CA SER A 9 23.38 32.73 -23.85
C SER A 9 22.13 32.00 -23.30
N ASP A 10 21.82 30.80 -23.76
CA ASP A 10 20.56 30.12 -23.47
C ASP A 10 20.52 29.29 -22.18
N VAL A 11 21.65 29.03 -21.54
CA VAL A 11 21.67 28.30 -20.25
C VAL A 11 20.93 29.09 -19.17
N SER A 12 20.97 30.42 -19.20
CA SER A 12 20.22 31.28 -18.28
C SER A 12 18.72 31.27 -18.58
N GLY A 13 18.34 31.27 -19.87
CA GLY A 13 16.95 31.18 -20.31
C GLY A 13 16.31 29.84 -19.93
N MET A 14 17.04 28.74 -20.06
CA MET A 14 16.57 27.40 -19.68
C MET A 14 16.39 27.27 -18.17
N ARG A 15 17.32 27.82 -17.36
CA ARG A 15 17.14 27.90 -15.90
C ARG A 15 15.92 28.72 -15.51
N GLN A 16 15.57 29.75 -16.27
CA GLN A 16 14.39 30.57 -16.04
C GLN A 16 13.10 29.84 -16.45
N LEU A 17 13.12 29.10 -17.56
CA LEU A 17 12.02 28.23 -17.98
C LEU A 17 11.75 27.12 -16.96
N LEU A 18 12.78 26.47 -16.43
CA LEU A 18 12.64 25.45 -15.39
C LEU A 18 12.11 26.05 -14.08
N LYS A 19 12.51 27.28 -13.71
CA LYS A 19 11.95 27.99 -12.57
C LYS A 19 10.46 28.33 -12.77
N THR A 20 10.08 28.75 -13.97
CA THR A 20 8.69 29.06 -14.34
C THR A 20 7.84 27.79 -14.41
N ALA A 21 8.41 26.70 -14.94
CA ALA A 21 7.75 25.39 -14.98
C ALA A 21 7.46 24.86 -13.57
N ARG A 22 8.36 25.08 -12.61
CA ARG A 22 8.21 24.61 -11.22
C ARG A 22 6.91 25.09 -10.57
N ASN A 23 6.38 26.24 -10.98
CA ASN A 23 5.20 26.88 -10.39
C ASN A 23 4.00 26.96 -11.35
N ASN A 24 4.11 26.41 -12.55
CA ASN A 24 3.06 26.49 -13.55
C ASN A 24 2.72 25.12 -14.14
N ARG A 25 1.59 24.54 -13.70
CA ARG A 25 1.12 23.21 -14.13
C ARG A 25 0.92 23.08 -15.64
N ASN A 26 0.50 24.15 -16.30
CA ASN A 26 0.29 24.11 -17.77
C ASN A 26 1.63 24.02 -18.52
N VAL A 27 2.67 24.65 -18.01
CA VAL A 27 4.02 24.56 -18.57
C VAL A 27 4.60 23.18 -18.30
N GLN A 28 4.40 22.64 -17.10
CA GLN A 28 4.81 21.27 -16.75
C GLN A 28 4.17 20.25 -17.67
N ALA A 29 2.85 20.33 -17.88
CA ALA A 29 2.13 19.41 -18.76
C ALA A 29 2.64 19.46 -20.22
N LYS A 30 2.94 20.67 -20.73
CA LYS A 30 3.50 20.84 -22.08
C LYS A 30 4.91 20.26 -22.19
N LEU A 31 5.75 20.48 -21.17
CA LEU A 31 7.10 19.89 -21.15
C LEU A 31 7.04 18.36 -21.05
N GLN A 32 6.16 17.83 -20.20
CA GLN A 32 5.98 16.39 -20.10
C GLN A 32 5.54 15.79 -21.45
N ALA A 33 4.51 16.35 -22.09
CA ALA A 33 4.07 15.88 -23.39
C ALA A 33 5.16 15.93 -24.48
N MET A 34 6.08 16.90 -24.39
CA MET A 34 7.23 16.96 -25.31
C MET A 34 8.25 15.85 -25.02
N LEU A 35 8.51 15.55 -23.75
CA LEU A 35 9.40 14.47 -23.34
C LEU A 35 8.83 13.11 -23.75
N ASP A 36 7.53 12.89 -23.49
CA ASP A 36 6.81 11.67 -23.87
C ASP A 36 6.85 11.46 -25.40
N THR A 37 6.63 12.52 -26.17
CA THR A 37 6.70 12.47 -27.65
C THR A 37 8.12 12.17 -28.14
N ALA A 38 9.13 12.63 -27.42
CA ALA A 38 10.54 12.36 -27.72
C ALA A 38 11.01 10.96 -27.28
N GLY A 39 10.17 10.22 -26.54
CA GLY A 39 10.55 8.95 -25.93
C GLY A 39 11.65 9.09 -24.87
N PHE A 40 11.76 10.26 -24.25
CA PHE A 40 12.78 10.52 -23.24
C PHE A 40 12.38 9.87 -21.91
N THR A 41 13.22 8.97 -21.41
CA THR A 41 12.99 8.18 -20.21
C THR A 41 13.66 8.78 -18.97
N GLU A 42 13.35 8.23 -17.80
CA GLU A 42 14.03 8.60 -16.55
C GLU A 42 15.51 8.15 -16.55
N GLU A 43 15.79 7.04 -17.19
CA GLU A 43 17.15 6.54 -17.41
C GLU A 43 17.97 7.50 -18.25
N ASP A 44 17.40 8.02 -19.35
CA ASP A 44 18.03 9.05 -20.18
C ASP A 44 18.33 10.31 -19.36
N TYR A 45 17.43 10.69 -18.45
CA TYR A 45 17.64 11.83 -17.57
C TYR A 45 18.83 11.59 -16.62
N VAL A 46 18.92 10.42 -15.98
CA VAL A 46 20.00 10.07 -15.07
C VAL A 46 21.33 10.04 -15.82
N GLU A 47 21.36 9.45 -17.03
CA GLU A 47 22.57 9.42 -17.88
C GLU A 47 23.03 10.82 -18.26
N GLN A 48 22.11 11.70 -18.69
CA GLN A 48 22.43 13.09 -19.02
C GLN A 48 22.96 13.88 -17.82
N MET A 49 22.39 13.65 -16.64
CA MET A 49 22.85 14.31 -15.42
C MET A 49 24.20 13.79 -14.96
N ALA A 50 24.49 12.50 -15.12
CA ALA A 50 25.81 11.91 -14.84
C ALA A 50 26.87 12.51 -15.77
N LEU A 51 26.58 12.65 -17.07
CA LEU A 51 27.45 13.32 -18.04
C LEU A 51 27.70 14.80 -17.69
N ALA A 52 26.74 15.46 -17.05
CA ALA A 52 26.89 16.82 -16.55
C ALA A 52 27.63 16.91 -15.20
N GLY A 53 28.14 15.81 -14.66
CA GLY A 53 28.84 15.74 -13.38
C GLY A 53 27.93 15.89 -12.15
N SER A 54 26.63 15.64 -12.32
CA SER A 54 25.63 15.71 -11.25
C SER A 54 25.16 14.31 -10.89
N ASN A 55 25.31 13.93 -9.62
CA ASN A 55 24.68 12.71 -9.09
C ASN A 55 23.21 12.97 -8.83
N VAL A 56 22.34 12.50 -9.73
CA VAL A 56 20.89 12.53 -9.54
C VAL A 56 20.40 11.10 -9.46
N SER A 57 19.68 10.80 -8.39
CA SER A 57 18.94 9.55 -8.26
C SER A 57 17.50 9.74 -8.74
N ILE A 58 16.95 8.73 -9.39
CA ILE A 58 15.52 8.69 -9.70
C ILE A 58 14.74 8.75 -8.38
N PRO A 59 13.76 9.66 -8.25
CA PRO A 59 12.94 9.72 -7.04
C PRO A 59 12.19 8.40 -6.83
N ILE A 60 12.20 7.92 -5.58
CA ILE A 60 11.42 6.74 -5.21
C ILE A 60 9.94 7.05 -5.44
N SER A 61 9.29 6.26 -6.26
CA SER A 61 7.86 6.36 -6.52
C SER A 61 7.24 5.01 -6.82
N PHE A 62 5.95 4.88 -6.51
CA PHE A 62 5.18 3.68 -6.73
C PHE A 62 3.88 4.04 -7.42
N VAL A 63 3.49 3.27 -8.43
CA VAL A 63 2.15 3.31 -9.02
C VAL A 63 1.46 2.00 -8.68
N VAL A 64 0.37 2.09 -7.94
CA VAL A 64 -0.41 0.92 -7.50
C VAL A 64 -1.86 1.15 -7.89
N ALA A 65 -2.40 0.32 -8.77
CA ALA A 65 -3.81 0.32 -9.10
C ALA A 65 -4.60 -0.42 -8.01
N VAL A 66 -5.73 0.16 -7.59
CA VAL A 66 -6.72 -0.51 -6.75
C VAL A 66 -8.02 -0.59 -7.54
N GLU A 67 -8.46 -1.80 -7.81
CA GLU A 67 -9.67 -2.06 -8.57
C GLU A 67 -10.85 -2.30 -7.62
N TYR A 68 -11.98 -1.67 -7.91
CA TYR A 68 -13.23 -1.85 -7.21
C TYR A 68 -14.30 -2.35 -8.18
N ARG A 69 -14.86 -3.50 -7.90
CA ARG A 69 -15.99 -4.05 -8.63
C ARG A 69 -17.17 -4.21 -7.69
N LEU A 70 -18.25 -3.51 -7.98
CA LEU A 70 -19.50 -3.61 -7.23
C LEU A 70 -20.47 -4.53 -7.98
N THR A 71 -21.10 -5.42 -7.25
CA THR A 71 -22.21 -6.27 -7.70
C THR A 71 -23.41 -6.01 -6.82
N ASP A 72 -24.53 -6.68 -7.11
CA ASP A 72 -25.73 -6.56 -6.27
C ASP A 72 -25.53 -7.17 -4.87
N ASP A 73 -24.61 -8.15 -4.74
CA ASP A 73 -24.43 -8.93 -3.52
C ASP A 73 -23.14 -8.60 -2.76
N TYR A 74 -22.10 -8.13 -3.45
CA TYR A 74 -20.78 -7.89 -2.83
C TYR A 74 -19.98 -6.79 -3.53
N ALA A 75 -18.99 -6.30 -2.82
CA ALA A 75 -17.92 -5.45 -3.37
C ALA A 75 -16.61 -6.25 -3.40
N ASP A 76 -16.00 -6.31 -4.58
CA ASP A 76 -14.68 -6.92 -4.78
C ASP A 76 -13.63 -5.82 -4.86
N VAL A 77 -12.54 -5.97 -4.11
CA VAL A 77 -11.43 -5.02 -4.09
C VAL A 77 -10.13 -5.76 -4.31
N SER A 78 -9.43 -5.42 -5.37
CA SER A 78 -8.19 -6.10 -5.75
C SER A 78 -7.05 -5.14 -6.10
N VAL A 79 -5.85 -5.65 -6.00
CA VAL A 79 -4.62 -4.99 -6.46
C VAL A 79 -3.94 -5.94 -7.43
N PRO A 80 -3.99 -5.67 -8.75
CA PRO A 80 -3.26 -6.47 -9.73
C PRO A 80 -1.75 -6.26 -9.54
N VAL A 81 -1.07 -7.30 -9.08
CA VAL A 81 0.36 -7.22 -8.73
C VAL A 81 1.22 -6.94 -9.96
N ASP A 82 0.83 -7.46 -11.11
CA ASP A 82 1.54 -7.28 -12.39
C ASP A 82 1.48 -5.82 -12.91
N ALA A 83 0.54 -5.01 -12.40
CA ALA A 83 0.39 -3.60 -12.74
C ALA A 83 1.07 -2.65 -11.74
N ILE A 84 1.84 -3.18 -10.79
CA ILE A 84 2.60 -2.35 -9.87
C ILE A 84 3.88 -1.86 -10.56
N GLU A 85 4.04 -0.54 -10.60
CA GLU A 85 5.29 0.07 -11.07
C GLU A 85 6.10 0.57 -9.87
N GLU A 86 7.36 0.17 -9.82
CA GLU A 86 8.32 0.56 -8.80
C GLU A 86 9.47 1.33 -9.46
N ARG A 87 9.84 2.49 -8.92
CA ARG A 87 10.88 3.36 -9.46
C ARG A 87 11.83 3.83 -8.37
N GLY A 88 13.04 4.21 -8.75
CA GLY A 88 14.05 4.76 -7.85
C GLY A 88 14.74 3.72 -6.96
N GLY A 89 14.71 2.43 -7.36
CA GLY A 89 15.44 1.37 -6.68
C GLY A 89 14.83 0.91 -5.35
N ALA A 90 13.62 1.35 -5.03
CA ALA A 90 12.86 0.86 -3.88
C ALA A 90 11.79 -0.14 -4.34
N ALA A 91 11.42 -1.03 -3.44
CA ALA A 91 10.43 -2.08 -3.71
C ALA A 91 9.34 -2.10 -2.62
N ILE A 92 8.10 -2.41 -3.04
CA ILE A 92 7.00 -2.59 -2.10
C ILE A 92 7.12 -3.97 -1.44
N PHE A 93 7.23 -3.97 -0.13
CA PHE A 93 7.29 -5.19 0.66
C PHE A 93 5.89 -5.69 1.02
N ARG A 94 4.99 -4.78 1.42
CA ARG A 94 3.66 -5.12 1.93
C ARG A 94 2.61 -4.10 1.49
N ILE A 95 1.43 -4.58 1.16
CA ILE A 95 0.24 -3.76 0.91
C ILE A 95 -0.78 -4.01 2.02
N GLN A 96 -1.29 -2.94 2.63
CA GLN A 96 -2.42 -2.95 3.55
C GLN A 96 -3.67 -2.52 2.79
N LEU A 97 -4.63 -3.43 2.64
CA LEU A 97 -5.82 -3.17 1.87
C LEU A 97 -6.94 -2.66 2.77
N LEU A 98 -7.57 -1.53 2.39
CA LEU A 98 -8.74 -0.96 3.05
C LEU A 98 -8.62 -0.80 4.58
N ARG A 99 -7.48 -0.40 5.07
CA ARG A 99 -7.11 -0.40 6.50
C ARG A 99 -8.15 0.20 7.44
N SER A 100 -8.85 1.24 7.03
CA SER A 100 -9.83 1.94 7.87
C SER A 100 -11.26 1.78 7.39
N PHE A 101 -11.50 0.86 6.46
CA PHE A 101 -12.84 0.61 5.94
C PHE A 101 -13.69 -0.08 7.02
N GLY A 102 -14.82 0.52 7.35
CA GLY A 102 -15.70 0.02 8.41
C GLY A 102 -15.16 0.18 9.83
N ALA A 103 -14.14 1.02 10.05
CA ALA A 103 -13.62 1.28 11.39
C ALA A 103 -14.72 1.89 12.29
N ALA A 104 -14.71 1.50 13.55
CA ALA A 104 -15.73 1.88 14.55
C ALA A 104 -15.09 2.45 15.82
N GLY A 105 -15.79 3.33 16.51
CA GLY A 105 -15.33 3.91 17.76
C GLY A 105 -15.11 2.88 18.87
N THR A 106 -14.28 3.22 19.83
CA THR A 106 -13.97 2.34 20.97
C THR A 106 -15.10 2.25 21.99
N GLU A 107 -16.08 3.16 21.91
CA GLU A 107 -17.27 3.20 22.78
C GLU A 107 -18.52 2.64 22.09
N GLU A 108 -18.41 2.28 20.80
CA GLU A 108 -19.54 1.74 20.05
C GLU A 108 -19.86 0.30 20.47
N ASN A 109 -21.13 -0.05 20.41
CA ASN A 109 -21.56 -1.44 20.53
C ASN A 109 -21.29 -2.18 19.23
N GLY A 110 -20.65 -3.33 19.35
CA GLY A 110 -20.31 -4.15 18.20
C GLY A 110 -19.09 -5.02 18.48
N TYR A 111 -18.63 -5.67 17.42
CA TYR A 111 -17.48 -6.59 17.52
C TYR A 111 -16.76 -6.74 16.18
N MET A 112 -15.52 -7.11 16.28
CA MET A 112 -14.72 -7.59 15.15
C MET A 112 -14.69 -9.12 15.18
N VAL A 113 -14.71 -9.72 14.00
CA VAL A 113 -14.47 -11.15 13.79
C VAL A 113 -13.04 -11.29 13.26
N VAL A 114 -12.24 -12.12 13.90
CA VAL A 114 -10.86 -12.41 13.49
C VAL A 114 -10.67 -13.93 13.36
N PRO A 115 -9.83 -14.39 12.42
CA PRO A 115 -9.66 -15.81 12.11
C PRO A 115 -8.70 -16.53 13.08
N ASN A 116 -8.86 -16.30 14.38
CA ASN A 116 -8.03 -16.93 15.41
C ASN A 116 -8.52 -18.35 15.70
N GLY A 117 -7.76 -19.35 15.28
CA GLY A 117 -8.24 -20.73 15.23
C GLY A 117 -9.50 -20.84 14.38
N ASP A 118 -10.57 -21.37 14.97
CA ASP A 118 -11.90 -21.50 14.33
C ASP A 118 -12.70 -20.17 14.28
N GLY A 119 -12.08 -19.06 14.66
CA GLY A 119 -12.67 -17.74 14.72
C GLY A 119 -12.86 -17.21 16.15
N SER A 120 -12.64 -15.93 16.31
CA SER A 120 -12.82 -15.23 17.60
C SER A 120 -13.54 -13.91 17.41
N ILE A 121 -14.26 -13.47 18.44
CA ILE A 121 -14.95 -12.19 18.50
C ILE A 121 -14.19 -11.27 19.46
N ILE A 122 -13.96 -10.03 19.02
CA ILE A 122 -13.36 -8.97 19.82
C ILE A 122 -14.37 -7.83 19.90
N TYR A 123 -14.91 -7.57 21.08
CA TYR A 123 -15.84 -6.46 21.28
C TYR A 123 -15.18 -5.10 21.11
N LEU A 124 -15.88 -4.13 20.52
CA LEU A 124 -15.37 -2.78 20.28
C LEU A 124 -15.14 -2.02 21.58
N ASN A 125 -16.10 -2.07 22.50
CA ASN A 125 -16.08 -1.41 23.80
C ASN A 125 -15.48 -2.31 24.91
N ASN A 126 -14.37 -3.00 24.62
CA ASN A 126 -13.79 -3.98 25.53
C ASN A 126 -13.00 -3.38 26.71
N GLY A 127 -12.76 -2.06 26.73
CA GLY A 127 -12.05 -1.35 27.78
C GLY A 127 -10.54 -1.66 27.89
N LYS A 128 -9.98 -2.42 26.97
CA LYS A 128 -8.57 -2.84 26.99
C LYS A 128 -7.65 -1.77 26.40
N THR A 129 -7.21 -0.82 27.20
CA THR A 129 -6.35 0.29 26.75
C THR A 129 -4.89 -0.08 26.46
N ASN A 130 -4.42 -1.24 26.92
CA ASN A 130 -3.03 -1.69 26.80
C ASN A 130 -2.87 -3.01 26.02
N ALA A 131 -3.93 -3.50 25.39
CA ALA A 131 -3.85 -4.72 24.58
C ALA A 131 -2.99 -4.49 23.34
N THR A 132 -2.24 -5.51 22.93
CA THR A 132 -1.57 -5.54 21.64
C THR A 132 -2.58 -5.81 20.55
N ASN A 133 -2.35 -5.28 19.36
CA ASN A 133 -3.18 -5.60 18.20
C ASN A 133 -3.11 -7.11 17.92
N TYR A 134 -4.26 -7.66 17.50
CA TYR A 134 -4.27 -8.97 16.89
C TYR A 134 -3.54 -8.90 15.54
N ASN A 135 -2.68 -9.86 15.25
CA ASN A 135 -2.05 -10.01 13.94
C ASN A 135 -1.69 -11.48 13.74
N GLN A 136 -2.28 -12.12 12.74
CA GLN A 136 -2.03 -13.52 12.41
C GLN A 136 -1.97 -13.70 10.89
N TYR A 137 -1.01 -14.50 10.43
CA TYR A 137 -0.94 -14.95 9.05
C TYR A 137 -2.02 -15.98 8.78
N ILE A 138 -2.62 -15.91 7.61
CA ILE A 138 -3.58 -16.89 7.15
C ILE A 138 -2.82 -18.19 6.86
N TYR A 139 -3.34 -19.31 7.38
CA TYR A 139 -2.72 -20.66 7.35
C TYR A 139 -1.38 -20.76 8.10
N GLY A 140 -0.94 -19.70 8.77
CA GLY A 140 0.32 -19.70 9.52
C GLY A 140 1.56 -19.58 8.64
N ILE A 141 2.71 -19.88 9.23
CA ILE A 141 3.99 -19.89 8.52
C ILE A 141 4.14 -21.25 7.81
N ASP A 142 4.60 -21.24 6.57
CA ASP A 142 4.92 -22.48 5.84
C ASP A 142 6.00 -23.28 6.61
N PRO A 143 5.71 -24.48 7.12
CA PRO A 143 6.67 -25.26 7.88
C PRO A 143 7.91 -25.68 7.05
N LEU A 144 7.81 -25.65 5.71
CA LEU A 144 8.95 -25.94 4.83
C LEU A 144 9.89 -24.76 4.65
N ALA A 145 9.40 -23.54 4.92
CA ALA A 145 10.18 -22.30 4.84
C ALA A 145 10.71 -21.82 6.20
N ALA A 146 10.22 -22.38 7.30
CA ALA A 146 10.60 -21.98 8.65
C ALA A 146 11.68 -22.89 9.24
N ASP A 147 12.63 -22.30 9.94
CA ASP A 147 13.55 -23.03 10.81
C ASP A 147 12.75 -23.72 11.92
N TYR A 148 12.89 -25.03 12.09
CA TYR A 148 12.08 -25.90 12.96
C TYR A 148 12.15 -25.60 14.47
N THR A 149 12.76 -24.48 14.85
CA THR A 149 12.85 -24.03 16.24
C THR A 149 11.65 -23.20 16.70
N VAL A 150 10.71 -22.88 15.79
CA VAL A 150 9.51 -22.11 16.14
C VAL A 150 8.48 -23.06 16.75
N VAL A 151 8.22 -22.89 18.04
CA VAL A 151 7.11 -23.53 18.73
C VAL A 151 5.81 -23.14 18.03
N GLU A 152 5.03 -24.11 17.58
CA GLU A 152 3.71 -23.84 17.02
C GLU A 152 2.90 -22.97 17.99
N SER A 153 2.58 -21.77 17.59
CA SER A 153 1.60 -20.98 18.29
C SER A 153 0.24 -21.64 18.05
N ALA A 154 -0.44 -21.99 19.14
CA ALA A 154 -1.72 -22.70 19.11
C ALA A 154 -2.88 -21.90 18.45
N SER A 155 -2.62 -20.77 17.87
CA SER A 155 -3.62 -19.81 17.34
C SER A 155 -3.34 -19.37 15.92
N ASN A 156 -3.06 -20.31 15.03
CA ASN A 156 -2.96 -20.00 13.60
C ASN A 156 -4.34 -19.64 13.04
N ALA A 157 -4.38 -18.67 12.15
CA ALA A 157 -5.58 -18.34 11.40
C ALA A 157 -5.84 -19.45 10.37
N THR A 158 -6.96 -20.16 10.49
CA THR A 158 -7.33 -21.27 9.59
C THR A 158 -8.32 -20.84 8.51
N MET A 159 -8.93 -19.67 8.66
CA MET A 159 -9.92 -19.14 7.74
C MET A 159 -9.45 -17.82 7.12
N ALA A 160 -9.60 -17.70 5.81
CA ALA A 160 -9.25 -16.49 5.06
C ALA A 160 -10.41 -15.49 5.07
N LEU A 161 -10.85 -15.08 6.27
CA LEU A 161 -11.96 -14.12 6.45
C LEU A 161 -11.75 -13.25 7.69
N TYR A 162 -12.40 -12.11 7.70
CA TYR A 162 -12.52 -11.21 8.86
C TYR A 162 -13.78 -10.36 8.73
N GLY A 163 -14.18 -9.70 9.81
CA GLY A 163 -15.38 -8.86 9.75
C GLY A 163 -15.46 -7.82 10.84
N MET A 164 -16.41 -6.91 10.66
CA MET A 164 -16.77 -5.86 11.61
C MET A 164 -18.28 -5.76 11.65
N HIS A 165 -18.84 -5.80 12.85
CA HIS A 165 -20.25 -5.56 13.10
C HIS A 165 -20.40 -4.37 14.05
N THR A 166 -21.21 -3.40 13.66
CA THR A 166 -21.62 -2.26 14.47
C THR A 166 -23.14 -2.19 14.52
N GLU A 167 -23.70 -1.29 15.31
CA GLU A 167 -25.16 -1.09 15.35
C GLU A 167 -25.75 -0.71 13.98
N ASN A 168 -24.96 -0.05 13.13
CA ASN A 168 -25.44 0.52 11.87
C ASN A 168 -24.99 -0.24 10.62
N SER A 169 -23.97 -1.10 10.73
CA SER A 169 -23.41 -1.77 9.58
C SER A 169 -22.75 -3.10 9.94
N THR A 170 -22.68 -4.00 8.97
CA THR A 170 -21.94 -5.25 9.08
C THR A 170 -21.12 -5.44 7.82
N ILE A 171 -19.84 -5.75 7.98
CA ILE A 171 -18.94 -6.08 6.91
C ILE A 171 -18.38 -7.47 7.20
N LEU A 172 -18.46 -8.36 6.25
CA LEU A 172 -17.77 -9.63 6.22
C LEU A 172 -16.89 -9.63 4.97
N ALA A 173 -15.59 -9.79 5.15
CA ALA A 173 -14.62 -9.85 4.08
C ALA A 173 -14.03 -11.25 3.98
N THR A 174 -13.95 -11.78 2.76
CA THR A 174 -13.25 -13.01 2.41
C THR A 174 -12.01 -12.69 1.57
N ILE A 175 -10.94 -13.42 1.77
CA ILE A 175 -9.70 -13.26 1.00
C ILE A 175 -9.69 -14.33 -0.08
N GLU A 176 -10.16 -13.97 -1.27
CA GLU A 176 -10.35 -14.88 -2.40
C GLU A 176 -9.02 -15.25 -3.09
N ALA A 177 -8.07 -14.29 -3.11
CA ALA A 177 -6.76 -14.48 -3.73
C ALA A 177 -5.64 -14.02 -2.80
N GLY A 178 -4.47 -14.66 -2.87
CA GLY A 178 -3.29 -14.29 -2.09
C GLY A 178 -3.35 -14.66 -0.60
N ALA A 179 -4.30 -15.48 -0.16
CA ALA A 179 -4.48 -15.86 1.25
C ALA A 179 -3.19 -16.39 1.92
N PRO A 180 -2.34 -17.22 1.28
CA PRO A 180 -1.09 -17.69 1.89
C PRO A 180 -0.07 -16.55 2.18
N LEU A 181 -0.19 -15.41 1.52
CA LEU A 181 0.65 -14.22 1.71
C LEU A 181 -0.01 -13.18 2.62
N ALA A 182 -1.23 -13.46 3.06
CA ALA A 182 -2.06 -12.54 3.81
C ALA A 182 -1.89 -12.69 5.31
N SER A 183 -2.04 -11.56 6.01
CA SER A 183 -2.27 -11.53 7.45
C SER A 183 -3.47 -10.66 7.77
N VAL A 184 -4.22 -11.02 8.81
CA VAL A 184 -5.31 -10.19 9.34
C VAL A 184 -4.82 -9.46 10.58
N THR A 185 -5.04 -8.16 10.61
CA THR A 185 -4.72 -7.29 11.74
C THR A 185 -5.99 -6.66 12.28
N ALA A 186 -6.19 -6.73 13.60
CA ALA A 186 -7.25 -6.01 14.28
C ALA A 186 -6.67 -5.10 15.37
N GLY A 187 -7.02 -3.82 15.32
CA GLY A 187 -6.69 -2.83 16.35
C GLY A 187 -7.76 -2.84 17.43
N ILE A 188 -7.42 -3.30 18.61
CA ILE A 188 -8.40 -3.66 19.66
C ILE A 188 -8.44 -2.74 20.87
N SER A 189 -7.48 -1.84 21.00
CA SER A 189 -7.35 -1.04 22.22
C SER A 189 -7.63 0.44 22.05
N GLY A 190 -7.83 0.92 20.85
CA GLY A 190 -7.87 2.36 20.56
C GLY A 190 -6.58 3.12 20.93
N LYS A 191 -5.49 2.42 21.25
CA LYS A 191 -4.24 3.01 21.76
C LYS A 191 -3.53 3.91 20.77
N VAL A 192 -3.53 3.54 19.49
CA VAL A 192 -2.88 4.29 18.41
C VAL A 192 -3.87 5.24 17.74
N ASN A 193 -5.10 4.79 17.58
CA ASN A 193 -6.20 5.53 17.00
C ASN A 193 -7.39 5.52 17.96
N SER A 194 -8.26 6.51 17.86
CA SER A 194 -9.51 6.59 18.63
C SER A 194 -10.61 5.65 18.14
N TYR A 195 -10.27 4.67 17.31
CA TYR A 195 -11.21 3.70 16.75
C TYR A 195 -10.58 2.32 16.59
N ASN A 196 -11.42 1.29 16.60
CA ASN A 196 -11.08 -0.08 16.26
C ASN A 196 -11.17 -0.30 14.76
N TYR A 197 -10.33 -1.16 14.23
CA TYR A 197 -10.28 -1.50 12.81
C TYR A 197 -9.83 -2.94 12.62
N VAL A 198 -10.27 -3.55 11.53
CA VAL A 198 -9.80 -4.85 11.07
C VAL A 198 -9.55 -4.79 9.57
N TYR A 199 -8.41 -5.32 9.14
CA TYR A 199 -8.02 -5.29 7.73
C TYR A 199 -7.06 -6.43 7.41
N THR A 200 -6.90 -6.68 6.11
CA THR A 200 -5.88 -7.61 5.60
C THR A 200 -4.67 -6.88 5.04
N SER A 201 -3.51 -7.50 5.17
CA SER A 201 -2.30 -7.07 4.49
C SER A 201 -1.63 -8.23 3.79
N PHE A 202 -1.01 -7.97 2.65
CA PHE A 202 -0.34 -8.95 1.80
C PHE A 202 1.13 -8.65 1.72
N VAL A 203 1.97 -9.65 1.96
CA VAL A 203 3.42 -9.59 1.72
C VAL A 203 3.65 -9.97 0.26
N ILE A 204 4.10 -9.02 -0.56
CA ILE A 204 4.33 -9.25 -2.00
C ILE A 204 5.78 -9.58 -2.33
N ARG A 205 6.69 -9.31 -1.40
CA ARG A 205 8.11 -9.63 -1.57
C ARG A 205 8.68 -10.13 -0.25
N GLY A 206 9.48 -11.19 -0.31
CA GLY A 206 10.23 -11.67 0.85
C GLY A 206 11.26 -10.64 1.31
N SER A 207 11.60 -10.67 2.60
CA SER A 207 12.80 -9.97 3.09
C SER A 207 14.02 -10.70 2.53
N GLU A 208 14.89 -9.98 1.83
CA GLU A 208 16.24 -10.45 1.54
C GLU A 208 17.07 -10.51 2.81
#